data_59882c95515ffe9259564f82aba273f4
#
_entry.id   59882c95515ffe9259564f82aba273f4
#
_cell.length_a   1.000
_cell.length_b   1.000
_cell.length_c   1.000
_cell.angle_alpha   90.00
_cell.angle_beta   90.00
_cell.angle_gamma   90.00
#
_symmetry.space_group_name_H-M   'P 1'
#
loop_
_entity.id
_entity.type
_entity.pdbx_description
1 polymer ?
#
loop_
_entity_poly.entity_id
_entity_poly.type
_entity_poly.pdbx_seq_one_letter_code
_entity_poly.pdbx_strand_id
1 'polypeptide(L)'
;MAEKIGNAGNTLLPAYLALQSKGYKVWWERGDSAPDDERWFAEGPLGSFIADDPVELLGLVAMREVRGVSWQASDDQIDEFMAKYDA
;
A
#
# COMPACT_ATOMS: atom_id res chain seq x y z
N MET A 1 11.48 -22.91 -8.99
CA MET A 1 11.65 -22.65 -7.54
C MET A 1 11.11 -21.29 -7.18
N ALA A 2 10.33 -21.22 -6.15
CA ALA A 2 9.72 -19.94 -5.75
C ALA A 2 10.70 -19.08 -4.97
N GLU A 3 10.72 -17.81 -5.28
CA GLU A 3 11.46 -16.80 -4.50
C GLU A 3 10.77 -16.52 -3.20
N LYS A 4 11.53 -16.11 -2.21
CA LYS A 4 11.00 -15.56 -0.98
C LYS A 4 11.42 -14.12 -0.86
N ILE A 5 10.44 -13.21 -0.77
CA ILE A 5 10.70 -11.80 -0.60
C ILE A 5 10.00 -11.35 0.67
N GLY A 6 10.77 -10.93 1.65
CA GLY A 6 10.23 -10.40 2.89
C GLY A 6 10.26 -8.88 2.88
N ASN A 7 9.39 -8.26 3.66
CA ASN A 7 9.40 -6.82 3.79
C ASN A 7 10.52 -6.40 4.74
N ALA A 8 11.55 -5.78 4.18
CA ALA A 8 12.69 -5.28 4.93
C ALA A 8 13.14 -3.96 4.32
N GLY A 9 14.16 -3.34 4.90
CA GLY A 9 14.64 -2.04 4.43
C GLY A 9 15.02 -2.02 2.95
N ASN A 10 15.47 -3.16 2.42
CA ASN A 10 15.90 -3.25 1.03
C ASN A 10 14.74 -3.32 0.03
N THR A 11 13.48 -3.32 0.48
CA THR A 11 12.33 -3.34 -0.43
C THR A 11 11.78 -1.94 -0.71
N LEU A 12 12.23 -0.92 0.02
CA LEU A 12 11.70 0.43 -0.12
C LEU A 12 11.93 0.99 -1.53
N LEU A 13 13.17 0.98 -1.99
CA LEU A 13 13.49 1.54 -3.30
C LEU A 13 12.87 0.74 -4.46
N PRO A 14 12.94 -0.59 -4.46
CA PRO A 14 12.22 -1.34 -5.50
C PRO A 14 10.73 -1.06 -5.55
N ALA A 15 10.06 -0.88 -4.40
CA ALA A 15 8.65 -0.53 -4.36
C ALA A 15 8.39 0.86 -4.94
N TYR A 16 9.24 1.82 -4.61
CA TYR A 16 9.18 3.17 -5.16
C TYR A 16 9.30 3.13 -6.69
N LEU A 17 10.29 2.38 -7.19
CA LEU A 17 10.50 2.27 -8.63
C LEU A 17 9.34 1.55 -9.33
N ALA A 18 8.76 0.55 -8.67
CA ALA A 18 7.60 -0.15 -9.21
C ALA A 18 6.40 0.79 -9.36
N LEU A 19 6.19 1.65 -8.36
CA LEU A 19 5.12 2.65 -8.44
C LEU A 19 5.34 3.62 -9.59
N GLN A 20 6.58 4.07 -9.78
CA GLN A 20 6.90 4.94 -10.92
C GLN A 20 6.63 4.23 -12.24
N SER A 21 6.97 2.95 -12.34
CA SER A 21 6.71 2.15 -13.54
C SER A 21 5.22 2.01 -13.83
N LYS A 22 4.39 2.05 -12.79
CA LYS A 22 2.93 2.01 -12.95
C LYS A 22 2.34 3.38 -13.31
N GLY A 23 3.16 4.40 -13.43
CA GLY A 23 2.71 5.73 -13.79
C GLY A 23 2.38 6.64 -12.63
N TYR A 24 2.88 6.32 -11.45
CA TYR A 24 2.61 7.12 -10.25
C TYR A 24 3.73 8.08 -9.98
N LYS A 25 3.36 9.29 -9.54
CA LYS A 25 4.29 10.23 -8.92
C LYS A 25 4.32 9.88 -7.44
N VAL A 26 5.51 9.68 -6.90
CA VAL A 26 5.69 9.24 -5.51
C VAL A 26 6.58 10.26 -4.80
N TRP A 27 6.18 10.66 -3.60
CA TRP A 27 6.97 11.62 -2.83
C TRP A 27 6.74 11.40 -1.35
N TRP A 28 7.61 12.01 -0.56
CA TRP A 28 7.63 11.90 0.89
C TRP A 28 7.42 13.28 1.49
N GLU A 29 6.64 13.34 2.56
CA GLU A 29 6.44 14.58 3.31
C GLU A 29 6.50 14.27 4.79
N ARG A 30 6.99 15.24 5.55
CA ARG A 30 6.98 15.19 7.01
C ARG A 30 5.89 16.13 7.51
N GLY A 31 5.04 15.62 8.40
CA GLY A 31 4.03 16.45 9.04
C GLY A 31 4.62 17.36 10.09
N ASP A 32 3.86 18.35 10.53
CA ASP A 32 4.31 19.34 11.50
C ASP A 32 4.04 18.92 12.94
N SER A 33 3.19 17.94 13.16
CA SER A 33 2.69 17.62 14.49
C SER A 33 3.63 16.78 15.33
N ALA A 34 4.55 16.03 14.70
CA ALA A 34 5.51 15.18 15.42
C ALA A 34 6.74 14.93 14.56
N PRO A 35 7.90 14.72 15.18
CA PRO A 35 9.14 14.45 14.42
C PRO A 35 9.06 13.21 13.55
N ASP A 36 8.26 12.21 13.95
CA ASP A 36 8.13 10.95 13.22
C ASP A 36 6.87 10.91 12.38
N ASP A 37 6.20 12.04 12.17
CA ASP A 37 4.99 12.10 11.35
C ASP A 37 5.39 12.19 9.88
N GLU A 38 5.90 11.09 9.36
CA GLU A 38 6.34 10.98 7.98
C GLU A 38 5.33 10.18 7.20
N ARG A 39 5.03 10.65 6.00
CA ARG A 39 4.08 9.97 5.11
C ARG A 39 4.61 9.94 3.70
N TRP A 40 4.31 8.87 3.03
CA TRP A 40 4.58 8.72 1.62
C TRP A 40 3.28 8.86 0.83
N PHE A 41 3.38 9.49 -0.32
CA PHE A 41 2.24 9.79 -1.17
C PHE A 41 2.48 9.24 -2.57
N ALA A 42 1.42 8.78 -3.21
CA ALA A 42 1.46 8.39 -4.62
C ALA A 42 0.22 8.92 -5.30
N GLU A 43 0.40 9.50 -6.49
CA GLU A 43 -0.70 10.02 -7.29
C GLU A 43 -0.52 9.56 -8.72
N GLY A 44 -1.57 8.98 -9.29
CA GLY A 44 -1.48 8.44 -10.63
C GLY A 44 -2.80 7.91 -11.16
N PRO A 45 -2.74 6.90 -12.04
CA PRO A 45 -3.91 6.50 -12.83
C PRO A 45 -5.16 6.15 -12.05
N LEU A 46 -5.03 5.54 -10.87
CA LEU A 46 -6.20 5.13 -10.09
C LEU A 46 -6.56 6.09 -8.97
N GLY A 47 -5.79 7.16 -8.77
CA GLY A 47 -6.07 8.15 -7.75
C GLY A 47 -4.88 8.45 -6.87
N SER A 48 -5.16 8.89 -5.65
CA SER A 48 -4.15 9.29 -4.68
C SER A 48 -4.13 8.32 -3.52
N PHE A 49 -2.92 8.00 -3.04
CA PHE A 49 -2.71 7.04 -1.97
C PHE A 49 -1.74 7.61 -0.96
N ILE A 50 -1.94 7.26 0.30
CA ILE A 50 -1.10 7.71 1.42
C ILE A 50 -0.75 6.50 2.27
N ALA A 51 0.52 6.37 2.65
CA ALA A 51 0.96 5.26 3.50
C ALA A 51 2.25 5.63 4.23
N ASP A 52 2.67 4.76 5.14
CA ASP A 52 3.87 4.98 5.93
C ASP A 52 5.16 4.69 5.16
N ASP A 53 5.08 3.90 4.09
CA ASP A 53 6.25 3.59 3.25
C ASP A 53 5.82 3.19 1.84
N PRO A 54 6.76 3.16 0.88
CA PRO A 54 6.44 2.81 -0.50
C PRO A 54 5.91 1.39 -0.70
N VAL A 55 6.29 0.43 0.16
CA VAL A 55 5.77 -0.93 0.06
C VAL A 55 4.27 -0.94 0.36
N GLU A 56 3.86 -0.21 1.39
CA GLU A 56 2.45 -0.06 1.73
C GLU A 56 1.69 0.66 0.62
N LEU A 57 2.28 1.71 0.03
CA LEU A 57 1.67 2.40 -1.11
C LEU A 57 1.43 1.43 -2.26
N LEU A 58 2.42 0.63 -2.59
CA LEU A 58 2.30 -0.34 -3.66
C LEU A 58 1.20 -1.36 -3.34
N GLY A 59 1.10 -1.76 -2.07
CA GLY A 59 0.04 -2.65 -1.62
C GLY A 59 -1.35 -2.05 -1.81
N LEU A 60 -1.51 -0.77 -1.46
CA LEU A 60 -2.79 -0.07 -1.65
C LEU A 60 -3.16 0.03 -3.13
N VAL A 61 -2.19 0.37 -3.97
CA VAL A 61 -2.41 0.45 -5.40
C VAL A 61 -2.80 -0.92 -5.96
N ALA A 62 -2.09 -1.97 -5.57
CA ALA A 62 -2.38 -3.33 -6.02
C ALA A 62 -3.78 -3.77 -5.59
N MET A 63 -4.14 -3.49 -4.35
CA MET A 63 -5.49 -3.79 -3.83
C MET A 63 -6.55 -3.12 -4.70
N ARG A 64 -6.37 -1.85 -5.01
CA ARG A 64 -7.30 -1.10 -5.83
C ARG A 64 -7.36 -1.65 -7.26
N GLU A 65 -6.21 -2.04 -7.80
CA GLU A 65 -6.15 -2.64 -9.15
C GLU A 65 -6.91 -3.95 -9.22
N VAL A 66 -6.73 -4.80 -8.22
CA VAL A 66 -7.33 -6.14 -8.22
C VAL A 66 -8.82 -6.07 -7.91
N ARG A 67 -9.22 -5.27 -6.93
CA ARG A 67 -10.60 -5.26 -6.44
C ARG A 67 -11.48 -4.20 -7.11
N GLY A 68 -10.91 -3.21 -7.78
CA GLY A 68 -11.66 -2.17 -8.46
C GLY A 68 -12.21 -1.10 -7.51
N VAL A 69 -13.22 -0.34 -7.97
CA VAL A 69 -13.79 0.76 -7.18
C VAL A 69 -14.46 0.26 -5.91
N SER A 70 -14.94 -0.97 -5.91
CA SER A 70 -15.56 -1.58 -4.72
C SER A 70 -14.53 -2.42 -3.96
N TRP A 71 -13.39 -1.81 -3.64
CA TRP A 71 -12.27 -2.54 -3.04
C TRP A 71 -12.52 -2.98 -1.59
N GLN A 72 -13.47 -2.36 -0.92
CA GLN A 72 -13.77 -2.69 0.48
C GLN A 72 -14.40 -4.08 0.60
N ALA A 73 -14.17 -4.71 1.72
CA ALA A 73 -14.76 -6.02 1.99
C ALA A 73 -16.23 -5.87 2.33
N SER A 74 -17.03 -6.87 1.96
CA SER A 74 -18.44 -6.94 2.37
C SER A 74 -18.52 -7.40 3.83
N ASP A 75 -19.68 -7.19 4.45
CA ASP A 75 -19.91 -7.64 5.82
C ASP A 75 -19.72 -9.16 5.94
N ASP A 76 -20.19 -9.91 4.96
CA ASP A 76 -20.01 -11.37 4.96
C ASP A 76 -18.55 -11.77 4.91
N GLN A 77 -17.76 -11.06 4.10
CA GLN A 77 -16.32 -11.31 4.01
C GLN A 77 -15.61 -10.98 5.32
N ILE A 78 -16.00 -9.90 5.95
CA ILE A 78 -15.46 -9.51 7.26
C ILE A 78 -15.77 -10.57 8.30
N ASP A 79 -17.03 -11.00 8.36
CA ASP A 79 -17.48 -12.03 9.33
C ASP A 79 -16.73 -13.34 9.13
N GLU A 80 -16.58 -13.75 7.88
CA GLU A 80 -15.87 -14.97 7.54
C GLU A 80 -14.40 -14.91 7.96
N PHE A 81 -13.75 -13.78 7.68
CA PHE A 81 -12.37 -13.57 8.05
C PHE A 81 -12.20 -13.59 9.58
N MET A 82 -13.08 -12.89 10.28
CA MET A 82 -13.02 -12.83 11.75
C MET A 82 -13.25 -14.21 12.37
N ALA A 83 -14.18 -14.98 11.82
CA ALA A 83 -14.44 -16.35 12.30
C ALA A 83 -13.23 -17.25 12.13
N LYS A 84 -12.41 -17.00 11.11
CA LYS A 84 -11.24 -17.82 10.82
C LYS A 84 -10.00 -17.42 11.62
N TYR A 85 -9.81 -16.12 11.83
CA TYR A 85 -8.55 -15.60 12.40
C TYR A 85 -8.69 -14.92 13.75
N ASP A 86 -9.88 -14.54 14.12
CA ASP A 86 -10.10 -13.93 15.43
C ASP A 86 -10.32 -15.02 16.45
N ALA A 87 -9.39 -15.16 17.28
CA ALA A 87 -9.49 -16.15 18.34
C ALA A 87 -10.37 -15.63 19.47
#